data_48941dbf1fabd8f9d2d8935d3476120d
#
_entry.id   48941dbf1fabd8f9d2d8935d3476120d
#
_cell.length_a   1.000
_cell.length_b   1.000
_cell.length_c   1.000
_cell.angle_alpha   90.00
_cell.angle_beta   90.00
_cell.angle_gamma   90.00
#
_symmetry.space_group_name_H-M   'P 1'
#
loop_
_entity.id
_entity.type
_entity.pdbx_description
1 polymer ?
#
loop_
_entity_poly.entity_id
_entity_poly.type
_entity_poly.pdbx_seq_one_letter_code
_entity_poly.pdbx_strand_id
1 'polypeptide(L)'
;LAALIAVPLGLVAGHTGRGVHLVTLTANAARALPTLGLLVLVMLLAGVGTLPVLVPLVALAVPPILVNTCEGVRGVDPDLLDAAYGMGLRGRQVLLRVRAPVALPLILLGLRLAAIQVVATATVAAYVGLGGLGRYIIDGLATRDYPQTLGGATLVVLLALAVQAGFAVLERFAVSKGVSRRVRGG
;
A
#
# COMPACT_ATOMS: atom_id res chain seq x y z
N LEU A 1 -7.36 7.36 2.47
CA LEU A 1 -6.99 7.63 3.87
C LEU A 1 -5.58 7.10 4.17
N ALA A 2 -5.28 5.81 4.01
CA ALA A 2 -3.96 5.24 4.31
C ALA A 2 -2.80 6.00 3.61
N ALA A 3 -2.94 6.32 2.33
CA ALA A 3 -1.94 7.06 1.57
C ALA A 3 -1.70 8.48 2.10
N LEU A 4 -2.77 9.17 2.53
CA LEU A 4 -2.68 10.53 3.09
C LEU A 4 -1.90 10.57 4.40
N ILE A 5 -1.84 9.47 5.13
CA ILE A 5 -1.08 9.34 6.38
C ILE A 5 0.32 8.79 6.07
N ALA A 6 0.39 7.68 5.34
CA ALA A 6 1.62 6.92 5.18
C ALA A 6 2.65 7.61 4.27
N VAL A 7 2.22 8.29 3.19
CA VAL A 7 3.15 8.97 2.28
C VAL A 7 3.87 10.13 2.98
N PRO A 8 3.18 11.10 3.64
CA PRO A 8 3.87 12.18 4.34
C PRO A 8 4.80 11.66 5.45
N LEU A 9 4.35 10.68 6.24
CA LEU A 9 5.16 10.10 7.30
C LEU A 9 6.40 9.40 6.75
N GLY A 10 6.25 8.63 5.65
CA GLY A 10 7.36 7.98 4.98
C GLY A 10 8.37 8.95 4.37
N LEU A 11 7.88 10.04 3.76
CA LEU A 11 8.74 11.12 3.25
C LEU A 11 9.56 11.77 4.37
N VAL A 12 8.93 12.10 5.49
CA VAL A 12 9.60 12.73 6.64
C VAL A 12 10.59 11.75 7.30
N ALA A 13 10.17 10.51 7.56
CA ALA A 13 11.02 9.50 8.16
C ALA A 13 12.25 9.20 7.29
N GLY A 14 12.03 9.02 5.98
CA GLY A 14 13.12 8.76 5.02
C GLY A 14 14.08 9.95 4.86
N HIS A 15 13.55 11.18 4.91
CA HIS A 15 14.36 12.39 4.78
C HIS A 15 15.21 12.69 6.02
N THR A 16 14.61 12.56 7.20
CA THR A 16 15.28 12.91 8.47
C THR A 16 16.12 11.76 9.05
N GLY A 17 15.89 10.52 8.57
CA GLY A 17 16.44 9.31 9.17
C GLY A 17 15.82 8.96 10.53
N ARG A 18 15.02 9.87 11.10
CA ARG A 18 14.36 9.68 12.39
C ARG A 18 13.11 8.83 12.23
N GLY A 19 12.92 7.86 13.11
CA GLY A 19 11.71 6.99 13.06
C GLY A 19 11.80 5.83 12.07
N VAL A 20 12.90 5.64 11.35
CA VAL A 20 13.08 4.48 10.44
C VAL A 20 12.88 3.16 11.18
N HIS A 21 13.35 3.07 12.42
CA HIS A 21 13.13 1.88 13.25
C HIS A 21 11.63 1.64 13.53
N LEU A 22 10.85 2.69 13.77
CA LEU A 22 9.40 2.58 13.92
C LEU A 22 8.73 2.13 12.61
N VAL A 23 9.20 2.63 11.47
CA VAL A 23 8.73 2.18 10.13
C VAL A 23 8.96 0.68 9.95
N THR A 24 10.14 0.18 10.31
CA THR A 24 10.47 -1.24 10.25
C THR A 24 9.63 -2.06 11.23
N LEU A 25 9.43 -1.57 12.45
CA LEU A 25 8.57 -2.23 13.44
C LEU A 25 7.12 -2.32 12.98
N THR A 26 6.55 -1.25 12.40
CA THR A 26 5.18 -1.28 11.87
C THR A 26 5.02 -2.27 10.73
N ALA A 27 6.04 -2.39 9.85
CA ALA A 27 6.04 -3.38 8.78
C ALA A 27 6.03 -4.83 9.30
N ASN A 28 6.86 -5.10 10.31
CA ASN A 28 6.95 -6.44 10.90
C ASN A 28 5.68 -6.79 11.69
N ALA A 29 5.14 -5.84 12.45
CA ALA A 29 3.88 -6.01 13.17
C ALA A 29 2.71 -6.32 12.22
N ALA A 30 2.60 -5.57 11.12
CA ALA A 30 1.54 -5.79 10.13
C ALA A 30 1.60 -7.17 9.47
N ARG A 31 2.80 -7.72 9.28
CA ARG A 31 2.98 -9.08 8.74
C ARG A 31 2.65 -10.18 9.75
N ALA A 32 2.80 -9.89 11.04
CA ALA A 32 2.50 -10.83 12.13
C ALA A 32 1.01 -10.88 12.47
N LEU A 33 0.23 -9.84 12.14
CA LEU A 33 -1.18 -9.78 12.46
C LEU A 33 -2.00 -10.65 11.50
N PRO A 34 -2.81 -11.61 12.03
CA PRO A 34 -3.76 -12.34 11.20
C PRO A 34 -4.87 -11.40 10.75
N THR A 35 -4.95 -11.14 9.44
CA THR A 35 -5.87 -10.16 8.84
C THR A 35 -7.33 -10.41 9.21
N LEU A 36 -7.77 -11.66 9.11
CA LEU A 36 -9.12 -12.07 9.50
C LEU A 36 -9.35 -11.91 11.00
N GLY A 37 -8.36 -12.29 11.83
CA GLY A 37 -8.44 -12.13 13.28
C GLY A 37 -8.58 -10.66 13.70
N LEU A 38 -7.78 -9.78 13.10
CA LEU A 38 -7.89 -8.33 13.37
C LEU A 38 -9.25 -7.78 12.96
N LEU A 39 -9.77 -8.20 11.81
CA LEU A 39 -11.07 -7.75 11.30
C LEU A 39 -12.21 -8.20 12.21
N VAL A 40 -12.23 -9.48 12.60
CA VAL A 40 -13.23 -10.03 13.53
C VAL A 40 -13.13 -9.38 14.89
N LEU A 41 -11.91 -9.18 15.42
CA LEU A 41 -11.70 -8.53 16.72
C LEU A 41 -12.29 -7.12 16.75
N VAL A 42 -12.00 -6.30 15.73
CA VAL A 42 -12.52 -4.92 15.66
C VAL A 42 -14.05 -4.94 15.56
N MET A 43 -14.63 -5.87 14.81
CA MET A 43 -16.09 -5.99 14.72
C MET A 43 -16.74 -6.45 16.01
N LEU A 44 -16.11 -7.34 16.76
CA LEU A 44 -16.62 -7.76 18.07
C LEU A 44 -16.61 -6.60 19.09
N LEU A 45 -15.61 -5.72 19.00
CA LEU A 45 -15.47 -4.59 19.92
C LEU A 45 -16.32 -3.38 19.52
N ALA A 46 -16.45 -3.10 18.22
CA ALA A 46 -17.09 -1.89 17.71
C ALA A 46 -18.45 -2.14 17.02
N GLY A 47 -18.88 -3.40 16.95
CA GLY A 47 -20.13 -3.79 16.28
C GLY A 47 -20.00 -4.01 14.79
N VAL A 48 -21.08 -4.46 14.14
CA VAL A 48 -21.13 -4.70 12.70
C VAL A 48 -21.41 -3.38 11.98
N GLY A 49 -20.56 -3.03 11.00
CA GLY A 49 -20.74 -1.81 10.23
C GLY A 49 -19.56 -1.49 9.31
N THR A 50 -19.70 -0.46 8.51
CA THR A 50 -18.67 -0.05 7.55
C THR A 50 -17.40 0.48 8.22
N LEU A 51 -17.55 1.27 9.30
CA LEU A 51 -16.40 1.85 10.03
C LEU A 51 -15.52 0.78 10.69
N PRO A 52 -16.07 -0.21 11.42
CA PRO A 52 -15.28 -1.30 12.01
C PRO A 52 -14.46 -2.09 10.99
N VAL A 53 -14.88 -2.14 9.72
CA VAL A 53 -14.11 -2.81 8.66
C VAL A 53 -13.09 -1.89 8.02
N LEU A 54 -13.39 -0.60 7.86
CA LEU A 54 -12.45 0.37 7.30
C LEU A 54 -11.19 0.53 8.15
N VAL A 55 -11.32 0.48 9.49
CA VAL A 55 -10.18 0.66 10.40
C VAL A 55 -9.09 -0.40 10.18
N PRO A 56 -9.37 -1.72 10.20
CA PRO A 56 -8.37 -2.75 9.89
C PRO A 56 -7.81 -2.63 8.47
N LEU A 57 -8.65 -2.33 7.47
CA LEU A 57 -8.20 -2.16 6.09
C LEU A 57 -7.21 -1.01 5.94
N VAL A 58 -7.48 0.13 6.58
CA VAL A 58 -6.56 1.27 6.60
C VAL A 58 -5.29 0.92 7.37
N ALA A 59 -5.40 0.30 8.53
CA ALA A 59 -4.27 -0.11 9.34
C ALA A 59 -3.32 -1.06 8.59
N LEU A 60 -3.86 -2.01 7.84
CA LEU A 60 -3.09 -2.96 7.04
C LEU A 60 -2.51 -2.32 5.74
N ALA A 61 -3.13 -1.27 5.22
CA ALA A 61 -2.65 -0.56 4.03
C ALA A 61 -1.50 0.43 4.33
N VAL A 62 -1.41 0.96 5.57
CA VAL A 62 -0.39 1.95 5.96
C VAL A 62 1.04 1.40 5.86
N PRO A 63 1.39 0.21 6.40
CA PRO A 63 2.77 -0.28 6.42
C PRO A 63 3.42 -0.42 5.04
N PRO A 64 2.81 -1.07 4.03
CA PRO A 64 3.45 -1.19 2.72
C PRO A 64 3.70 0.17 2.05
N ILE A 65 2.81 1.15 2.22
CA ILE A 65 2.99 2.50 1.70
C ILE A 65 4.13 3.20 2.44
N LEU A 66 4.10 3.15 3.77
CA LEU A 66 5.05 3.81 4.65
C LEU A 66 6.49 3.33 4.39
N VAL A 67 6.69 2.02 4.36
CA VAL A 67 8.00 1.40 4.15
C VAL A 67 8.54 1.75 2.77
N ASN A 68 7.78 1.52 1.71
CA ASN A 68 8.25 1.78 0.35
C ASN A 68 8.53 3.28 0.13
N THR A 69 7.73 4.18 0.73
CA THR A 69 8.00 5.61 0.68
C THR A 69 9.30 5.98 1.41
N CYS A 70 9.49 5.46 2.62
CA CYS A 70 10.69 5.69 3.44
C CYS A 70 11.95 5.20 2.71
N GLU A 71 11.93 3.97 2.21
CA GLU A 71 13.06 3.37 1.47
C GLU A 71 13.32 4.12 0.15
N GLY A 72 12.28 4.54 -0.57
CA GLY A 72 12.43 5.33 -1.78
C GLY A 72 13.16 6.66 -1.54
N VAL A 73 12.85 7.33 -0.44
CA VAL A 73 13.49 8.61 -0.06
C VAL A 73 14.94 8.39 0.42
N ARG A 74 15.20 7.28 1.12
CA ARG A 74 16.55 6.94 1.63
C ARG A 74 17.48 6.44 0.53
N GLY A 75 16.93 5.74 -0.45
CA GLY A 75 17.69 5.17 -1.57
C GLY A 75 18.10 6.19 -2.64
N VAL A 76 17.86 7.48 -2.44
CA VAL A 76 18.34 8.52 -3.36
C VAL A 76 19.86 8.64 -3.27
N ASP A 77 20.50 8.62 -4.45
CA ASP A 77 21.94 8.70 -4.64
C ASP A 77 22.56 9.88 -3.86
N PRO A 78 23.56 9.63 -3.01
CA PRO A 78 24.26 10.69 -2.25
C PRO A 78 24.84 11.78 -3.16
N ASP A 79 25.41 11.43 -4.31
CA ASP A 79 26.00 12.41 -5.23
C ASP A 79 24.95 13.39 -5.77
N LEU A 80 23.73 12.89 -6.00
CA LEU A 80 22.61 13.74 -6.41
C LEU A 80 22.18 14.69 -5.28
N LEU A 81 22.26 14.24 -4.03
CA LEU A 81 21.95 15.07 -2.88
C LEU A 81 23.03 16.14 -2.66
N ASP A 82 24.30 15.79 -2.78
CA ASP A 82 25.42 16.72 -2.63
C ASP A 82 25.37 17.79 -3.72
N ALA A 83 25.08 17.41 -4.97
CA ALA A 83 24.85 18.37 -6.04
C ALA A 83 23.69 19.33 -5.74
N ALA A 84 22.59 18.81 -5.21
CA ALA A 84 21.44 19.63 -4.85
C ALA A 84 21.75 20.62 -3.72
N TYR A 85 22.47 20.20 -2.69
CA TYR A 85 22.92 21.07 -1.61
C TYR A 85 23.95 22.08 -2.09
N GLY A 86 24.88 21.66 -2.97
CA GLY A 86 25.87 22.54 -3.61
C GLY A 86 25.24 23.66 -4.44
N MET A 87 24.07 23.41 -5.03
CA MET A 87 23.25 24.43 -5.71
C MET A 87 22.46 25.35 -4.75
N GLY A 88 22.63 25.21 -3.43
CA GLY A 88 21.98 26.03 -2.43
C GLY A 88 20.54 25.63 -2.08
N LEU A 89 20.08 24.40 -2.46
CA LEU A 89 18.77 23.92 -2.08
C LEU A 89 18.71 23.63 -0.58
N ARG A 90 17.66 24.14 0.08
CA ARG A 90 17.39 23.85 1.50
C ARG A 90 16.79 22.45 1.65
N GLY A 91 16.91 21.83 2.82
CA GLY A 91 16.45 20.47 3.09
C GLY A 91 15.01 20.17 2.61
N ARG A 92 14.06 21.09 2.86
CA ARG A 92 12.68 20.94 2.36
C ARG A 92 12.60 20.98 0.82
N GLN A 93 13.42 21.78 0.18
CA GLN A 93 13.48 21.85 -1.29
C GLN A 93 14.12 20.57 -1.86
N VAL A 94 15.16 20.06 -1.21
CA VAL A 94 15.77 18.76 -1.54
C VAL A 94 14.73 17.63 -1.41
N LEU A 95 13.95 17.62 -0.31
CA LEU A 95 12.89 16.62 -0.14
C LEU A 95 11.86 16.68 -1.27
N LEU A 96 11.30 17.85 -1.56
CA LEU A 96 10.16 17.98 -2.48
C LEU A 96 10.56 17.97 -3.96
N ARG A 97 11.76 18.50 -4.30
CA ARG A 97 12.20 18.66 -5.70
C ARG A 97 13.17 17.58 -6.17
N VAL A 98 13.80 16.87 -5.26
CA VAL A 98 14.79 15.82 -5.59
C VAL A 98 14.34 14.46 -5.06
N ARG A 99 14.25 14.30 -3.74
CA ARG A 99 13.99 12.99 -3.12
C ARG A 99 12.60 12.45 -3.48
N ALA A 100 11.55 13.24 -3.35
CA ALA A 100 10.19 12.77 -3.60
C ALA A 100 9.94 12.36 -5.07
N PRO A 101 10.38 13.13 -6.10
CA PRO A 101 10.28 12.69 -7.49
C PRO A 101 11.11 11.43 -7.80
N VAL A 102 12.30 11.30 -7.24
CA VAL A 102 13.14 10.10 -7.43
C VAL A 102 12.56 8.88 -6.71
N ALA A 103 11.93 9.09 -5.54
CA ALA A 103 11.26 8.04 -4.76
C ALA A 103 9.90 7.62 -5.36
N LEU A 104 9.35 8.36 -6.32
CA LEU A 104 8.00 8.14 -6.86
C LEU A 104 7.73 6.69 -7.32
N PRO A 105 8.65 5.98 -7.99
CA PRO A 105 8.44 4.58 -8.36
C PRO A 105 8.18 3.68 -7.15
N LEU A 106 8.95 3.85 -6.06
CA LEU A 106 8.79 3.09 -4.83
C LEU A 106 7.52 3.50 -4.05
N ILE A 107 7.16 4.78 -4.08
CA ILE A 107 5.88 5.25 -3.53
C ILE A 107 4.70 4.58 -4.25
N LEU A 108 4.74 4.55 -5.59
CA LEU A 108 3.71 3.88 -6.40
C LEU A 108 3.68 2.37 -6.15
N LEU A 109 4.84 1.74 -5.99
CA LEU A 109 4.92 0.33 -5.60
C LEU A 109 4.24 0.08 -4.25
N GLY A 110 4.50 0.92 -3.25
CA GLY A 110 3.86 0.83 -1.94
C GLY A 110 2.33 0.97 -2.01
N LEU A 111 1.84 1.93 -2.79
CA LEU A 111 0.41 2.14 -3.04
C LEU A 111 -0.22 0.94 -3.74
N ARG A 112 0.44 0.38 -4.74
CA ARG A 112 0.01 -0.81 -5.47
C ARG A 112 -0.10 -2.03 -4.56
N LEU A 113 0.93 -2.30 -3.74
CA LEU A 113 0.92 -3.40 -2.77
C LEU A 113 -0.22 -3.25 -1.76
N ALA A 114 -0.42 -2.05 -1.23
CA ALA A 114 -1.53 -1.73 -0.34
C ALA A 114 -2.88 -1.95 -1.00
N ALA A 115 -3.06 -1.52 -2.25
CA ALA A 115 -4.31 -1.67 -2.97
C ALA A 115 -4.65 -3.15 -3.20
N ILE A 116 -3.68 -3.97 -3.61
CA ILE A 116 -3.87 -5.41 -3.79
C ILE A 116 -4.21 -6.08 -2.45
N GLN A 117 -3.51 -5.71 -1.37
CA GLN A 117 -3.79 -6.23 -0.03
C GLN A 117 -5.19 -5.85 0.45
N VAL A 118 -5.65 -4.62 0.18
CA VAL A 118 -7.01 -4.17 0.52
C VAL A 118 -8.04 -4.97 -0.26
N VAL A 119 -7.86 -5.23 -1.56
CA VAL A 119 -8.77 -6.06 -2.36
C VAL A 119 -8.87 -7.48 -1.78
N ALA A 120 -7.73 -8.10 -1.45
CA ALA A 120 -7.71 -9.44 -0.87
C ALA A 120 -8.39 -9.48 0.51
N THR A 121 -8.10 -8.51 1.38
CA THR A 121 -8.69 -8.44 2.73
C THR A 121 -10.17 -8.08 2.71
N ALA A 122 -10.60 -7.18 1.80
CA ALA A 122 -12.00 -6.83 1.63
C ALA A 122 -12.85 -8.01 1.13
N THR A 123 -12.26 -8.92 0.34
CA THR A 123 -12.90 -10.17 -0.06
C THR A 123 -13.21 -11.04 1.15
N VAL A 124 -12.27 -11.12 2.09
CA VAL A 124 -12.45 -11.86 3.35
C VAL A 124 -13.42 -11.15 4.30
N ALA A 125 -13.53 -9.81 4.23
CA ALA A 125 -14.48 -9.04 5.03
C ALA A 125 -15.95 -9.37 4.73
N ALA A 126 -16.25 -9.96 3.58
CA ALA A 126 -17.58 -10.50 3.28
C ALA A 126 -18.01 -11.61 4.23
N TYR A 127 -17.07 -12.32 4.88
CA TYR A 127 -17.33 -13.34 5.89
C TYR A 127 -18.06 -12.76 7.12
N VAL A 128 -17.84 -11.51 7.46
CA VAL A 128 -18.42 -10.82 8.61
C VAL A 128 -19.70 -10.03 8.26
N GLY A 129 -20.38 -10.40 7.16
CA GLY A 129 -21.70 -9.87 6.82
C GLY A 129 -21.72 -8.58 6.02
N LEU A 130 -20.56 -8.07 5.60
CA LEU A 130 -20.48 -6.98 4.63
C LEU A 130 -20.55 -7.58 3.23
N GLY A 131 -21.42 -7.07 2.39
CA GLY A 131 -21.58 -7.50 1.00
C GLY A 131 -20.27 -7.45 0.18
N GLY A 132 -20.37 -7.27 -1.12
CA GLY A 132 -19.25 -7.20 -2.04
C GLY A 132 -18.96 -8.52 -2.74
N LEU A 133 -17.91 -8.54 -3.58
CA LEU A 133 -17.60 -9.70 -4.42
C LEU A 133 -17.26 -10.97 -3.61
N GLY A 134 -16.68 -10.83 -2.42
CA GLY A 134 -16.39 -11.95 -1.53
C GLY A 134 -17.65 -12.70 -1.07
N ARG A 135 -18.81 -12.05 -1.05
CA ARG A 135 -20.07 -12.66 -0.65
C ARG A 135 -20.45 -13.83 -1.56
N TYR A 136 -20.24 -13.70 -2.88
CA TYR A 136 -20.50 -14.79 -3.83
C TYR A 136 -19.66 -16.03 -3.52
N ILE A 137 -18.41 -15.85 -3.10
CA ILE A 137 -17.53 -16.97 -2.73
C ILE A 137 -18.05 -17.65 -1.47
N ILE A 138 -18.38 -16.86 -0.43
CA ILE A 138 -18.75 -17.40 0.87
C ILE A 138 -20.12 -18.06 0.82
N ASP A 139 -21.11 -17.43 0.20
CA ASP A 139 -22.45 -18.00 0.07
C ASP A 139 -22.43 -19.25 -0.83
N GLY A 140 -21.67 -19.22 -1.93
CA GLY A 140 -21.51 -20.39 -2.81
C GLY A 140 -20.84 -21.57 -2.10
N LEU A 141 -19.84 -21.33 -1.22
CA LEU A 141 -19.25 -22.38 -0.40
C LEU A 141 -20.24 -22.91 0.62
N ALA A 142 -21.02 -22.04 1.29
CA ALA A 142 -22.00 -22.43 2.30
C ALA A 142 -23.13 -23.29 1.71
N THR A 143 -23.58 -22.98 0.49
CA THR A 143 -24.66 -23.70 -0.20
C THR A 143 -24.16 -24.83 -1.10
N ARG A 144 -22.83 -25.03 -1.22
CA ARG A 144 -22.16 -25.96 -2.14
C ARG A 144 -22.45 -25.63 -3.63
N ASP A 145 -22.76 -24.37 -3.91
CA ASP A 145 -22.90 -23.87 -5.28
C ASP A 145 -21.50 -23.49 -5.84
N TYR A 146 -20.81 -24.47 -6.41
CA TYR A 146 -19.48 -24.29 -6.97
C TYR A 146 -19.43 -23.33 -8.18
N PRO A 147 -20.42 -23.31 -9.08
CA PRO A 147 -20.54 -22.27 -10.13
C PRO A 147 -20.54 -20.86 -9.57
N GLN A 148 -21.32 -20.57 -8.52
CA GLN A 148 -21.36 -19.27 -7.86
C GLN A 148 -20.01 -18.94 -7.22
N THR A 149 -19.39 -19.90 -6.53
CA THR A 149 -18.07 -19.75 -5.91
C THR A 149 -17.01 -19.39 -6.94
N LEU A 150 -16.96 -20.13 -8.07
CA LEU A 150 -16.03 -19.87 -9.17
C LEU A 150 -16.27 -18.51 -9.80
N GLY A 151 -17.52 -18.12 -10.04
CA GLY A 151 -17.88 -16.80 -10.55
C GLY A 151 -17.38 -15.68 -9.62
N GLY A 152 -17.63 -15.79 -8.32
CA GLY A 152 -17.15 -14.84 -7.33
C GLY A 152 -15.61 -14.74 -7.29
N ALA A 153 -14.92 -15.89 -7.27
CA ALA A 153 -13.46 -15.94 -7.29
C ALA A 153 -12.88 -15.30 -8.57
N THR A 154 -13.48 -15.60 -9.74
CA THR A 154 -13.06 -15.01 -11.01
C THR A 154 -13.20 -13.48 -11.00
N LEU A 155 -14.30 -12.94 -10.47
CA LEU A 155 -14.51 -11.50 -10.37
C LEU A 155 -13.48 -10.82 -9.46
N VAL A 156 -13.14 -11.45 -8.33
CA VAL A 156 -12.10 -10.93 -7.43
C VAL A 156 -10.73 -10.93 -8.10
N VAL A 157 -10.38 -12.00 -8.81
CA VAL A 157 -9.11 -12.07 -9.57
C VAL A 157 -9.08 -10.99 -10.66
N LEU A 158 -10.15 -10.83 -11.43
CA LEU A 158 -10.24 -9.78 -12.46
C LEU A 158 -10.09 -8.37 -11.85
N LEU A 159 -10.72 -8.12 -10.71
CA LEU A 159 -10.57 -6.85 -9.98
C LEU A 159 -9.11 -6.62 -9.55
N ALA A 160 -8.45 -7.63 -8.99
CA ALA A 160 -7.05 -7.53 -8.59
C ALA A 160 -6.12 -7.27 -9.79
N LEU A 161 -6.36 -7.94 -10.92
CA LEU A 161 -5.62 -7.72 -12.16
C LEU A 161 -5.90 -6.33 -12.75
N ALA A 162 -7.14 -5.84 -12.69
CA ALA A 162 -7.48 -4.49 -13.14
C ALA A 162 -6.77 -3.42 -12.29
N VAL A 163 -6.74 -3.57 -10.96
CA VAL A 163 -5.97 -2.70 -10.07
C VAL A 163 -4.49 -2.75 -10.42
N GLN A 164 -3.94 -3.94 -10.60
CA GLN A 164 -2.53 -4.15 -10.98
C GLN A 164 -2.20 -3.44 -12.31
N ALA A 165 -3.03 -3.62 -13.33
CA ALA A 165 -2.87 -2.99 -14.64
C ALA A 165 -2.98 -1.47 -14.53
N GLY A 166 -3.92 -0.96 -13.74
CA GLY A 166 -4.09 0.48 -13.49
C GLY A 166 -2.83 1.11 -12.91
N PHE A 167 -2.20 0.48 -11.89
CA PHE A 167 -0.94 0.96 -11.34
C PHE A 167 0.22 0.85 -12.35
N ALA A 168 0.28 -0.21 -13.16
CA ALA A 168 1.32 -0.35 -14.19
C ALA A 168 1.22 0.76 -15.26
N VAL A 169 -0.01 1.14 -15.62
CA VAL A 169 -0.26 2.28 -16.52
C VAL A 169 0.15 3.59 -15.83
N LEU A 170 -0.25 3.80 -14.58
CA LEU A 170 0.09 5.00 -13.80
C LEU A 170 1.63 5.17 -13.69
N GLU A 171 2.37 4.09 -13.41
CA GLU A 171 3.83 4.09 -13.36
C GLU A 171 4.46 4.57 -14.68
N ARG A 172 3.92 4.12 -15.82
CA ARG A 172 4.43 4.53 -17.15
C ARG A 172 4.31 6.02 -17.41
N PHE A 173 3.25 6.66 -16.89
CA PHE A 173 3.01 8.09 -17.08
C PHE A 173 3.65 8.95 -15.99
N ALA A 174 3.70 8.48 -14.74
CA ALA A 174 4.20 9.23 -13.60
C ALA A 174 5.72 9.18 -13.45
N VAL A 175 6.38 8.09 -13.91
CA VAL A 175 7.82 7.91 -13.76
C VAL A 175 8.54 8.35 -15.02
N SER A 176 9.42 9.35 -14.89
CA SER A 176 10.24 9.81 -16.02
C SER A 176 11.22 8.72 -16.49
N LYS A 177 11.49 8.65 -17.81
CA LYS A 177 12.34 7.62 -18.42
C LYS A 177 13.77 7.58 -17.85
N GLY A 178 14.26 8.67 -17.26
CA GLY A 178 15.57 8.74 -16.61
C GLY A 178 15.66 7.97 -15.29
N VAL A 179 14.59 7.98 -14.50
CA VAL A 179 14.51 7.28 -13.21
C VAL A 179 14.28 5.77 -13.39
N SER A 180 13.52 5.37 -14.40
CA SER A 180 13.19 3.96 -14.67
C SER A 180 14.39 3.11 -15.12
N ARG A 181 15.42 3.70 -15.75
CA ARG A 181 16.62 2.97 -16.19
C ARG A 181 17.52 2.54 -15.03
N ARG A 182 17.60 3.33 -13.94
CA ARG A 182 18.44 2.99 -12.78
C ARG A 182 17.88 1.84 -11.94
N VAL A 183 16.56 1.67 -11.89
CA VAL A 183 15.91 0.60 -11.12
C VAL A 183 16.01 -0.78 -11.78
N ARG A 184 16.26 -0.83 -13.11
CA ARG A 184 16.40 -2.09 -13.88
C ARG A 184 17.82 -2.57 -14.09
N GLY A 185 18.84 -1.80 -13.70
CA GLY A 185 20.25 -2.07 -13.99
C GLY A 185 21.11 -2.37 -12.75
N GLY A 186 20.51 -2.62 -11.59
CA GLY A 186 21.21 -3.01 -10.36
C GLY A 186 20.89 -4.44 -9.92
#